data_87d276a708cb8c593b9675c0b7bbc7bc
#
_entry.id   87d276a708cb8c593b9675c0b7bbc7bc
#
_cell.length_a   1.000
_cell.length_b   1.000
_cell.length_c   1.000
_cell.angle_alpha   90.00
_cell.angle_beta   90.00
_cell.angle_gamma   90.00
#
_symmetry.space_group_name_H-M   'P 1'
#
loop_
_entity.id
_entity.type
_entity.pdbx_description
1 polymer ?
#
loop_
_entity_poly.entity_id
_entity_poly.type
_entity_poly.pdbx_seq_one_letter_code
_entity_poly.pdbx_strand_id
1 'polypeptide(L)'
;MTNTNQGGVLAQLIAIIEQALTQPQTEQQKQPDISNEILNATYQQAVDAYQELQLSPALTAFTYLVMYQPCERKYLIGLASTLHALEQYRYALVFYGYASLLDARDAGVTFRIAQCYLAIEQTREAIDALQTSIEQSFIAPIQPDIRRLAQTLLDEVL
;
A
#
# COMPACT_ATOMS: atom_id res chain seq x y z
N MET A 1 18.61 3.68 16.19
CA MET A 1 18.80 5.12 15.88
C MET A 1 18.39 5.53 14.47
N THR A 2 17.85 4.64 13.65
CA THR A 2 17.42 4.94 12.27
C THR A 2 15.94 5.33 12.14
N ASN A 3 15.19 5.33 13.22
CA ASN A 3 13.72 5.44 13.21
C ASN A 3 13.17 6.89 13.13
N THR A 4 13.97 7.89 13.50
CA THR A 4 13.51 9.29 13.55
C THR A 4 13.44 9.95 12.16
N ASN A 5 14.30 9.54 11.23
CA ASN A 5 14.32 10.12 9.89
C ASN A 5 13.26 9.49 8.97
N GLN A 6 12.95 8.21 9.17
CA GLN A 6 11.96 7.48 8.39
C GLN A 6 10.53 8.02 8.61
N GLY A 7 10.17 8.31 9.86
CA GLY A 7 8.86 8.90 10.19
C GLY A 7 8.65 10.27 9.55
N GLY A 8 9.70 11.10 9.49
CA GLY A 8 9.65 12.40 8.83
C GLY A 8 9.44 12.30 7.32
N VAL A 9 10.14 11.38 6.65
CA VAL A 9 9.98 11.13 5.20
C VAL A 9 8.58 10.61 4.88
N LEU A 10 8.07 9.67 5.66
CA LEU A 10 6.72 9.11 5.45
C LEU A 10 5.63 10.16 5.70
N ALA A 11 5.79 11.04 6.69
CA ALA A 11 4.86 12.16 6.93
C ALA A 11 4.83 13.15 5.76
N GLN A 12 5.99 13.47 5.18
CA GLN A 12 6.08 14.31 3.98
C GLN A 12 5.40 13.64 2.78
N LEU A 13 5.59 12.34 2.61
CA LEU A 13 4.99 11.56 1.54
C LEU A 13 3.46 11.55 1.65
N ILE A 14 2.92 11.39 2.84
CA ILE A 14 1.48 11.46 3.11
C ILE A 14 0.94 12.84 2.69
N ALA A 15 1.62 13.92 3.05
CA ALA A 15 1.21 15.28 2.67
C ALA A 15 1.20 15.46 1.13
N ILE A 16 2.19 14.91 0.43
CA ILE A 16 2.26 14.94 -1.04
C ILE A 16 1.08 14.19 -1.66
N ILE A 17 0.75 13.01 -1.14
CA ILE A 17 -0.38 12.20 -1.64
C ILE A 17 -1.70 12.94 -1.41
N GLU A 18 -1.92 13.46 -0.21
CA GLU A 18 -3.15 14.21 0.13
C GLU A 18 -3.31 15.43 -0.77
N GLN A 19 -2.24 16.16 -1.03
CA GLN A 19 -2.26 17.29 -1.96
C GLN A 19 -2.61 16.83 -3.38
N ALA A 20 -2.02 15.75 -3.87
CA ALA A 20 -2.29 15.22 -5.20
C ALA A 20 -3.74 14.72 -5.37
N LEU A 21 -4.35 14.18 -4.30
CA LEU A 21 -5.73 13.72 -4.30
C LEU A 21 -6.75 14.86 -4.23
N THR A 22 -6.41 15.98 -3.59
CA THR A 22 -7.34 17.08 -3.29
C THR A 22 -7.25 18.25 -4.26
N GLN A 23 -6.14 18.40 -4.98
CA GLN A 23 -5.92 19.51 -5.91
C GLN A 23 -5.73 19.00 -7.34
N PRO A 24 -6.47 19.53 -8.34
CA PRO A 24 -6.17 19.24 -9.73
C PRO A 24 -4.74 19.74 -10.03
N GLN A 25 -3.91 18.85 -10.56
CA GLN A 25 -2.55 19.18 -10.93
C GLN A 25 -2.56 20.27 -12.01
N THR A 26 -2.14 21.46 -11.66
CA THR A 26 -1.80 22.49 -12.65
C THR A 26 -0.49 22.09 -13.33
N GLU A 27 -0.35 22.37 -14.62
CA GLU A 27 0.85 22.01 -15.41
C GLU A 27 2.17 22.49 -14.78
N GLN A 28 2.13 23.50 -13.92
CA GLN A 28 3.27 24.07 -13.21
C GLN A 28 3.79 23.21 -12.03
N GLN A 29 3.04 22.19 -11.62
CA GLN A 29 3.42 21.27 -10.54
C GLN A 29 3.91 19.91 -11.06
N LYS A 30 4.04 19.76 -12.38
CA LYS A 30 4.71 18.59 -12.96
C LYS A 30 6.15 18.58 -12.48
N GLN A 31 6.48 17.55 -11.71
CA GLN A 31 7.87 17.23 -11.40
C GLN A 31 8.67 17.03 -12.71
N PRO A 32 10.01 17.25 -12.68
CA PRO A 32 10.83 17.08 -13.86
C PRO A 32 10.52 15.75 -14.55
N ASP A 33 10.42 15.81 -15.85
CA ASP A 33 9.96 14.73 -16.73
C ASP A 33 10.92 13.52 -16.63
N ILE A 34 10.66 12.64 -15.68
CA ILE A 34 11.35 11.36 -15.59
C ILE A 34 10.69 10.43 -16.60
N SER A 35 11.49 9.87 -17.50
CA SER A 35 10.96 8.97 -18.51
C SER A 35 10.25 7.77 -17.86
N ASN A 36 9.14 7.34 -18.47
CA ASN A 36 8.43 6.15 -18.06
C ASN A 36 9.33 4.90 -18.01
N GLU A 37 10.38 4.87 -18.83
CA GLU A 37 11.38 3.79 -18.82
C GLU A 37 12.13 3.71 -17.48
N ILE A 38 12.57 4.86 -16.96
CA ILE A 38 13.24 4.93 -15.65
C ILE A 38 12.29 4.51 -14.53
N LEU A 39 11.05 4.99 -14.54
CA LEU A 39 10.06 4.63 -13.55
C LEU A 39 9.75 3.12 -13.58
N ASN A 40 9.59 2.56 -14.77
CA ASN A 40 9.34 1.12 -14.93
C ASN A 40 10.54 0.27 -14.48
N ALA A 41 11.76 0.67 -14.81
CA ALA A 41 12.98 0.00 -14.36
C ALA A 41 13.13 0.06 -12.85
N THR A 42 12.88 1.23 -12.25
CA THR A 42 12.92 1.40 -10.78
C THR A 42 11.83 0.56 -10.10
N TYR A 43 10.64 0.50 -10.66
CA TYR A 43 9.56 -0.35 -10.15
C TYR A 43 9.95 -1.83 -10.17
N GLN A 44 10.52 -2.31 -11.28
CA GLN A 44 10.98 -3.70 -11.36
C GLN A 44 12.05 -4.00 -10.31
N GLN A 45 13.03 -3.12 -10.15
CA GLN A 45 14.05 -3.24 -9.11
C GLN A 45 13.44 -3.27 -7.70
N ALA A 46 12.44 -2.45 -7.45
CA ALA A 46 11.74 -2.41 -6.16
C ALA A 46 11.00 -3.72 -5.88
N VAL A 47 10.32 -4.27 -6.89
CA VAL A 47 9.61 -5.56 -6.80
C VAL A 47 10.60 -6.70 -6.55
N ASP A 48 11.70 -6.75 -7.30
CA ASP A 48 12.74 -7.78 -7.15
C ASP A 48 13.35 -7.72 -5.75
N ALA A 49 13.71 -6.53 -5.27
CA ALA A 49 14.23 -6.33 -3.92
C ALA A 49 13.23 -6.81 -2.85
N TYR A 50 11.95 -6.49 -3.01
CA TYR A 50 10.91 -6.96 -2.10
C TYR A 50 10.80 -8.49 -2.08
N GLN A 51 10.80 -9.13 -3.25
CA GLN A 51 10.72 -10.59 -3.37
C GLN A 51 11.93 -11.29 -2.77
N GLU A 52 13.10 -10.69 -2.86
CA GLU A 52 14.34 -11.18 -2.25
C GLU A 52 14.48 -10.80 -0.76
N LEU A 53 13.44 -10.24 -0.16
CA LEU A 53 13.41 -9.76 1.23
C LEU A 53 14.46 -8.70 1.54
N GLN A 54 14.94 -8.00 0.54
CA GLN A 54 15.76 -6.80 0.68
C GLN A 54 14.87 -5.58 0.92
N LEU A 55 14.32 -5.51 2.15
CA LEU A 55 13.24 -4.59 2.45
C LEU A 55 13.70 -3.13 2.50
N SER A 56 14.94 -2.86 2.92
CA SER A 56 15.47 -1.50 2.97
C SER A 56 15.64 -0.88 1.57
N PRO A 57 16.28 -1.56 0.60
CA PRO A 57 16.30 -1.10 -0.79
C PRO A 57 14.91 -0.98 -1.41
N ALA A 58 14.01 -1.93 -1.14
CA ALA A 58 12.63 -1.89 -1.64
C ALA A 58 11.89 -0.66 -1.10
N LEU A 59 12.02 -0.37 0.20
CA LEU A 59 11.41 0.80 0.82
C LEU A 59 11.89 2.10 0.16
N THR A 60 13.18 2.25 -0.06
CA THR A 60 13.77 3.43 -0.72
C THR A 60 13.23 3.59 -2.14
N ALA A 61 13.18 2.51 -2.91
CA ALA A 61 12.73 2.55 -4.30
C ALA A 61 11.23 2.87 -4.40
N PHE A 62 10.37 2.23 -3.60
CA PHE A 62 8.94 2.54 -3.61
C PHE A 62 8.64 3.94 -3.09
N THR A 63 9.36 4.43 -2.10
CA THR A 63 9.25 5.81 -1.61
C THR A 63 9.55 6.80 -2.73
N TYR A 64 10.64 6.59 -3.47
CA TYR A 64 10.99 7.39 -4.64
C TYR A 64 9.87 7.40 -5.70
N LEU A 65 9.34 6.23 -6.03
CA LEU A 65 8.26 6.10 -7.03
C LEU A 65 7.00 6.85 -6.62
N VAL A 66 6.60 6.74 -5.35
CA VAL A 66 5.42 7.45 -4.81
C VAL A 66 5.64 8.96 -4.80
N MET A 67 6.86 9.44 -4.56
CA MET A 67 7.19 10.88 -4.65
C MET A 67 6.95 11.41 -6.07
N TYR A 68 7.29 10.64 -7.09
CA TYR A 68 7.12 11.05 -8.49
C TYR A 68 5.70 10.87 -9.02
N GLN A 69 5.03 9.79 -8.63
CA GLN A 69 3.64 9.49 -9.03
C GLN A 69 2.82 9.08 -7.81
N PRO A 70 2.37 10.03 -7.00
CA PRO A 70 1.73 9.76 -5.70
C PRO A 70 0.37 9.08 -5.81
N CYS A 71 -0.28 9.12 -6.97
CA CYS A 71 -1.56 8.46 -7.22
C CYS A 71 -1.43 7.19 -8.08
N GLU A 72 -0.20 6.70 -8.30
CA GLU A 72 0.00 5.43 -8.98
C GLU A 72 -0.19 4.28 -7.99
N ARG A 73 -1.30 3.57 -8.15
CA ARG A 73 -1.78 2.57 -7.19
C ARG A 73 -0.76 1.45 -6.92
N LYS A 74 -0.09 0.95 -7.95
CA LYS A 74 0.91 -0.12 -7.79
C LYS A 74 2.12 0.30 -6.95
N TYR A 75 2.48 1.60 -6.97
CA TYR A 75 3.56 2.14 -6.14
C TYR A 75 3.13 2.24 -4.67
N LEU A 76 1.89 2.67 -4.43
CA LEU A 76 1.31 2.73 -3.08
C LEU A 76 1.22 1.33 -2.46
N ILE A 77 0.78 0.33 -3.22
CA ILE A 77 0.71 -1.06 -2.76
C ILE A 77 2.11 -1.60 -2.46
N GLY A 78 3.09 -1.33 -3.32
CA GLY A 78 4.47 -1.75 -3.11
C GLY A 78 5.06 -1.15 -1.83
N LEU A 79 4.86 0.15 -1.62
CA LEU A 79 5.29 0.84 -0.39
C LEU A 79 4.60 0.26 0.84
N ALA A 80 3.27 0.11 0.81
CA ALA A 80 2.51 -0.45 1.91
C ALA A 80 2.93 -1.88 2.24
N SER A 81 3.13 -2.72 1.23
CA SER A 81 3.57 -4.11 1.40
C SER A 81 4.97 -4.21 2.01
N THR A 82 5.86 -3.31 1.63
CA THR A 82 7.21 -3.23 2.20
C THR A 82 7.16 -2.79 3.66
N LEU A 83 6.35 -1.78 3.98
CA LEU A 83 6.14 -1.35 5.36
C LEU A 83 5.47 -2.43 6.21
N HIS A 84 4.54 -3.19 5.64
CA HIS A 84 3.91 -4.34 6.30
C HIS A 84 4.97 -5.41 6.63
N ALA A 85 5.84 -5.76 5.68
CA ALA A 85 6.92 -6.71 5.91
C ALA A 85 7.96 -6.23 6.94
N LEU A 86 8.14 -4.90 7.06
CA LEU A 86 8.97 -4.26 8.10
C LEU A 86 8.23 -4.10 9.45
N GLU A 87 7.03 -4.66 9.58
CA GLU A 87 6.20 -4.55 10.78
C GLU A 87 5.80 -3.11 11.13
N GLN A 88 5.86 -2.20 10.16
CA GLN A 88 5.39 -0.83 10.27
C GLN A 88 3.89 -0.73 9.93
N TYR A 89 3.09 -1.45 10.68
CA TYR A 89 1.67 -1.70 10.34
C TYR A 89 0.83 -0.44 10.25
N ARG A 90 1.06 0.56 11.11
CA ARG A 90 0.31 1.81 11.09
C ARG A 90 0.55 2.61 9.82
N TYR A 91 1.79 2.67 9.35
CA TYR A 91 2.11 3.30 8.07
C TYR A 91 1.61 2.47 6.89
N ALA A 92 1.74 1.15 6.95
CA ALA A 92 1.17 0.27 5.92
C ALA A 92 -0.34 0.50 5.74
N LEU A 93 -1.09 0.62 6.82
CA LEU A 93 -2.52 0.94 6.80
C LEU A 93 -2.82 2.24 6.06
N VAL A 94 -2.02 3.28 6.26
CA VAL A 94 -2.19 4.57 5.57
C VAL A 94 -2.07 4.39 4.05
N PHE A 95 -1.02 3.74 3.58
CA PHE A 95 -0.77 3.59 2.14
C PHE A 95 -1.68 2.56 1.47
N TYR A 96 -2.04 1.48 2.15
CA TYR A 96 -3.12 0.59 1.68
C TYR A 96 -4.46 1.32 1.60
N GLY A 97 -4.74 2.22 2.54
CA GLY A 97 -5.93 3.06 2.53
C GLY A 97 -6.00 3.94 1.29
N TYR A 98 -4.91 4.61 0.92
CA TYR A 98 -4.84 5.39 -0.33
C TYR A 98 -5.02 4.51 -1.57
N ALA A 99 -4.41 3.34 -1.61
CA ALA A 99 -4.61 2.39 -2.70
C ALA A 99 -6.07 1.96 -2.84
N SER A 100 -6.77 1.76 -1.72
CA SER A 100 -8.20 1.44 -1.69
C SER A 100 -9.08 2.59 -2.16
N LEU A 101 -8.70 3.84 -1.89
CA LEU A 101 -9.41 5.02 -2.42
C LEU A 101 -9.33 5.08 -3.96
N LEU A 102 -8.22 4.63 -4.54
CA LEU A 102 -8.02 4.64 -5.99
C LEU A 102 -8.74 3.48 -6.70
N ASP A 103 -8.88 2.34 -6.06
CA ASP A 103 -9.73 1.22 -6.50
C ASP A 103 -10.22 0.42 -5.29
N ALA A 104 -11.49 0.59 -4.97
CA ALA A 104 -12.14 -0.04 -3.82
C ALA A 104 -12.55 -1.52 -4.06
N ARG A 105 -12.20 -2.10 -5.22
CA ARG A 105 -12.60 -3.48 -5.57
C ARG A 105 -11.54 -4.52 -5.26
N ASP A 106 -10.37 -4.11 -4.81
CA ASP A 106 -9.26 -5.02 -4.56
C ASP A 106 -9.38 -5.71 -3.20
N ALA A 107 -9.94 -6.90 -3.23
CA ALA A 107 -10.07 -7.76 -2.05
C ALA A 107 -8.71 -8.09 -1.40
N GLY A 108 -7.64 -8.21 -2.20
CA GLY A 108 -6.29 -8.50 -1.72
C GLY A 108 -5.72 -7.38 -0.86
N VAL A 109 -5.90 -6.14 -1.26
CA VAL A 109 -5.48 -4.97 -0.47
C VAL A 109 -6.26 -4.91 0.84
N THR A 110 -7.58 -5.10 0.79
CA THR A 110 -8.43 -5.10 1.98
C THR A 110 -8.09 -6.25 2.94
N PHE A 111 -7.73 -7.41 2.41
CA PHE A 111 -7.23 -8.54 3.21
C PHE A 111 -5.93 -8.16 3.96
N ARG A 112 -4.99 -7.49 3.29
CA ARG A 112 -3.74 -7.03 3.92
C ARG A 112 -4.00 -5.95 4.98
N ILE A 113 -4.97 -5.09 4.78
CA ILE A 113 -5.45 -4.13 5.79
C ILE A 113 -5.91 -4.88 7.04
N ALA A 114 -6.71 -5.94 6.88
CA ALA A 114 -7.16 -6.76 8.00
C ALA A 114 -5.98 -7.40 8.77
N GLN A 115 -4.98 -7.91 8.05
CA GLN A 115 -3.78 -8.45 8.67
C GLN A 115 -3.03 -7.39 9.50
N CYS A 116 -2.92 -6.16 8.98
CA CYS A 116 -2.31 -5.05 9.72
C CYS A 116 -3.11 -4.70 10.98
N TYR A 117 -4.43 -4.67 10.91
CA TYR A 117 -5.29 -4.43 12.08
C TYR A 117 -5.12 -5.51 13.15
N LEU A 118 -5.03 -6.78 12.75
CA LEU A 118 -4.77 -7.87 13.71
C LEU A 118 -3.40 -7.71 14.38
N ALA A 119 -2.38 -7.32 13.63
CA ALA A 119 -1.03 -7.14 14.15
C ALA A 119 -0.93 -6.01 15.20
N ILE A 120 -1.82 -5.03 15.13
CA ILE A 120 -1.91 -3.93 16.12
C ILE A 120 -3.08 -4.12 17.11
N GLU A 121 -3.60 -5.34 17.22
CA GLU A 121 -4.64 -5.74 18.18
C GLU A 121 -5.99 -5.01 18.01
N GLN A 122 -6.26 -4.48 16.83
CA GLN A 122 -7.54 -3.87 16.45
C GLN A 122 -8.45 -4.92 15.81
N THR A 123 -8.92 -5.86 16.62
CA THR A 123 -9.66 -7.05 16.16
C THR A 123 -11.00 -6.71 15.50
N ARG A 124 -11.70 -5.69 16.01
CA ARG A 124 -12.99 -5.27 15.44
C ARG A 124 -12.82 -4.75 14.01
N GLU A 125 -11.87 -3.85 13.81
CA GLU A 125 -11.54 -3.29 12.50
C GLU A 125 -11.05 -4.38 11.55
N ALA A 126 -10.30 -5.35 12.06
CA ALA A 126 -9.87 -6.50 11.28
C ALA A 126 -11.03 -7.36 10.80
N ILE A 127 -12.02 -7.64 11.65
CA ILE A 127 -13.23 -8.40 11.31
C ILE A 127 -14.01 -7.66 10.20
N ASP A 128 -14.23 -6.36 10.36
CA ASP A 128 -14.92 -5.54 9.37
C ASP A 128 -14.18 -5.57 8.02
N ALA A 129 -12.85 -5.47 8.04
CA ALA A 129 -12.02 -5.53 6.84
C ALA A 129 -12.05 -6.93 6.18
N LEU A 130 -12.05 -8.02 6.96
CA LEU A 130 -12.15 -9.38 6.44
C LEU A 130 -13.49 -9.62 5.74
N GLN A 131 -14.59 -9.17 6.35
CA GLN A 131 -15.93 -9.27 5.75
C GLN A 131 -15.99 -8.47 4.44
N THR A 132 -15.46 -7.25 4.44
CA THR A 132 -15.36 -6.42 3.23
C THR A 132 -14.52 -7.09 2.14
N SER A 133 -13.38 -7.68 2.49
CA SER A 133 -12.53 -8.43 1.56
C SER A 133 -13.28 -9.61 0.92
N ILE A 134 -14.05 -10.34 1.71
CA ILE A 134 -14.88 -11.45 1.20
C ILE A 134 -15.91 -10.91 0.20
N GLU A 135 -16.63 -9.86 0.52
CA GLU A 135 -17.62 -9.23 -0.38
C GLU A 135 -16.98 -8.74 -1.69
N GLN A 136 -15.87 -8.02 -1.59
CA GLN A 136 -15.12 -7.54 -2.75
C GLN A 136 -14.63 -8.67 -3.66
N SER A 137 -14.31 -9.84 -3.09
CA SER A 137 -13.80 -10.99 -3.84
C SER A 137 -14.78 -11.56 -4.86
N PHE A 138 -16.07 -11.23 -4.74
CA PHE A 138 -17.12 -11.60 -5.70
C PHE A 138 -17.26 -10.60 -6.86
N ILE A 139 -16.64 -9.43 -6.76
CA ILE A 139 -16.68 -8.40 -7.81
C ILE A 139 -15.61 -8.72 -8.86
N ALA A 140 -15.95 -8.57 -10.13
CA ALA A 140 -15.00 -8.83 -11.22
C ALA A 140 -13.78 -7.87 -11.20
N PRO A 141 -12.56 -8.36 -11.37
CA PRO A 141 -12.18 -9.78 -11.54
C PRO A 141 -12.30 -10.57 -10.23
N ILE A 142 -12.96 -11.72 -10.28
CA ILE A 142 -13.24 -12.56 -9.11
C ILE A 142 -11.93 -13.07 -8.48
N GLN A 143 -11.82 -13.00 -7.15
CA GLN A 143 -10.62 -13.37 -6.40
C GLN A 143 -10.90 -14.51 -5.39
N PRO A 144 -11.12 -15.76 -5.86
CA PRO A 144 -11.52 -16.88 -4.99
C PRO A 144 -10.44 -17.27 -3.96
N ASP A 145 -9.16 -17.11 -4.29
CA ASP A 145 -8.07 -17.41 -3.36
C ASP A 145 -8.04 -16.43 -2.18
N ILE A 146 -8.24 -15.15 -2.46
CA ILE A 146 -8.34 -14.14 -1.41
C ILE A 146 -9.57 -14.39 -0.53
N ARG A 147 -10.69 -14.75 -1.13
CA ARG A 147 -11.91 -15.13 -0.38
C ARG A 147 -11.64 -16.24 0.61
N ARG A 148 -10.99 -17.30 0.17
CA ARG A 148 -10.65 -18.45 1.02
C ARG A 148 -9.74 -18.03 2.18
N LEU A 149 -8.71 -17.25 1.89
CA LEU A 149 -7.79 -16.74 2.91
C LEU A 149 -8.51 -15.84 3.92
N ALA A 150 -9.34 -14.92 3.44
CA ALA A 150 -10.09 -14.00 4.30
C ALA A 150 -11.11 -14.75 5.17
N GLN A 151 -11.82 -15.74 4.61
CA GLN A 151 -12.76 -16.56 5.37
C GLN A 151 -12.06 -17.39 6.45
N THR A 152 -10.94 -18.04 6.10
CA THR A 152 -10.15 -18.81 7.07
C THR A 152 -9.69 -17.92 8.23
N LEU A 153 -9.14 -16.76 7.93
CA LEU A 153 -8.68 -15.84 8.98
C LEU A 153 -9.83 -15.27 9.81
N LEU A 154 -10.97 -14.99 9.18
CA LEU A 154 -12.19 -14.54 9.89
C LEU A 154 -12.66 -15.60 10.88
N ASP A 155 -12.71 -16.88 10.48
CA ASP A 155 -13.14 -17.99 11.35
C ASP A 155 -12.17 -18.19 12.54
N GLU A 156 -10.88 -17.90 12.35
CA GLU A 156 -9.87 -17.97 13.42
C GLU A 156 -10.00 -16.83 14.45
N VAL A 157 -10.48 -15.67 14.07
CA VAL A 157 -10.56 -14.49 14.96
C VAL A 157 -11.94 -14.27 15.58
N LEU A 158 -12.95 -14.97 15.09
CA LEU A 158 -14.30 -14.99 15.69
C LEU A 158 -14.30 -15.97 16.88
#